data_0862e8fcd898c49158ab7c61df94ed35
#
_entry.id   0862e8fcd898c49158ab7c61df94ed35
#
_cell.length_a   1.000
_cell.length_b   1.000
_cell.length_c   1.000
_cell.angle_alpha   90.00
_cell.angle_beta   90.00
_cell.angle_gamma   90.00
#
_symmetry.space_group_name_H-M   'P 1'
#
loop_
_entity.id
_entity.type
_entity.pdbx_description
1 polymer ?
#
loop_
_entity_poly.entity_id
_entity_poly.type
_entity_poly.pdbx_seq_one_letter_code
_entity_poly.pdbx_strand_id
1 'polypeptide(L)'
;MFQTLVSFFKTKEVRNKIFFTLAMLVIFKIGTYIPAPGVNPNAFDQAAKGSQGVTDLLNTFGGGALKNFSIFAMGIMPYITASIVMQLLQMDIVPKFSEWAKQGDVGRRKINNVTRYFAIILAFIQSIGMSFQFNNLYGGRLIVSHSVYSYLLIALTLTAGTAFLIWLGDQITQFGVCLLYT
;
A
#
# COMPACT_ATOMS: atom_id res chain seq x y z
N MET A 1 24.38 -23.38 -11.25
CA MET A 1 23.42 -22.31 -10.98
C MET A 1 22.46 -22.04 -12.15
N PHE A 2 22.91 -21.88 -13.39
CA PHE A 2 22.02 -21.68 -14.55
C PHE A 2 21.05 -22.85 -14.83
N GLN A 3 21.49 -24.08 -14.67
CA GLN A 3 20.65 -25.27 -14.89
C GLN A 3 19.52 -25.37 -13.84
N THR A 4 19.76 -24.91 -12.62
CA THR A 4 18.74 -24.89 -11.55
C THR A 4 17.67 -23.83 -11.86
N LEU A 5 18.04 -22.65 -12.36
CA LEU A 5 17.10 -21.63 -12.79
C LEU A 5 16.23 -22.09 -13.97
N VAL A 6 16.82 -22.79 -14.95
CA VAL A 6 16.08 -23.34 -16.10
C VAL A 6 15.10 -24.43 -15.67
N SER A 7 15.47 -25.28 -14.67
CA SER A 7 14.56 -26.31 -14.14
C SER A 7 13.38 -25.72 -13.38
N PHE A 8 13.55 -24.56 -12.68
CA PHE A 8 12.46 -23.85 -12.03
C PHE A 8 11.42 -23.34 -13.04
N PHE A 9 11.85 -22.82 -14.18
CA PHE A 9 10.92 -22.38 -15.25
C PHE A 9 10.22 -23.54 -15.98
N LYS A 10 10.77 -24.75 -15.92
CA LYS A 10 10.21 -25.94 -16.57
C LYS A 10 9.05 -26.55 -15.79
N THR A 11 8.93 -26.27 -14.50
CA THR A 11 7.84 -26.76 -13.65
C THR A 11 6.60 -25.91 -13.87
N LYS A 12 5.50 -26.50 -14.34
CA LYS A 12 4.23 -25.84 -14.69
C LYS A 12 3.65 -25.03 -13.52
N GLU A 13 3.82 -25.53 -12.29
CA GLU A 13 3.34 -24.86 -11.07
C GLU A 13 4.08 -23.55 -10.80
N VAL A 14 5.41 -23.55 -10.89
CA VAL A 14 6.23 -22.37 -10.66
C VAL A 14 5.96 -21.30 -11.73
N ARG A 15 5.84 -21.72 -12.98
CA ARG A 15 5.50 -20.82 -14.08
C ARG A 15 4.16 -20.14 -13.88
N ASN A 16 3.13 -20.87 -13.44
CA ASN A 16 1.82 -20.30 -13.17
C ASN A 16 1.86 -19.28 -12.02
N LYS A 17 2.62 -19.56 -10.96
CA LYS A 17 2.81 -18.64 -9.82
C LYS A 17 3.54 -17.37 -10.23
N ILE A 18 4.59 -17.49 -11.07
CA ILE A 18 5.29 -16.32 -11.62
C ILE A 18 4.36 -15.47 -12.48
N PHE A 19 3.60 -16.12 -13.38
CA PHE A 19 2.66 -15.41 -14.26
C PHE A 19 1.57 -14.70 -13.46
N PHE A 20 1.05 -15.34 -12.42
CA PHE A 20 0.09 -14.73 -11.51
C PHE A 20 0.68 -13.51 -10.79
N THR A 21 1.90 -13.61 -10.26
CA THR A 21 2.58 -12.48 -9.61
C THR A 21 2.80 -11.32 -10.57
N LEU A 22 3.24 -11.60 -11.81
CA LEU A 22 3.40 -10.58 -12.84
C LEU A 22 2.07 -9.93 -13.22
N ALA A 23 0.99 -10.70 -13.34
CA ALA A 23 -0.34 -10.17 -13.61
C ALA A 23 -0.80 -9.21 -12.49
N MET A 24 -0.58 -9.56 -11.23
CA MET A 24 -0.89 -8.70 -10.08
C MET A 24 -0.06 -7.40 -10.07
N LEU A 25 1.22 -7.47 -10.44
CA LEU A 25 2.06 -6.28 -10.59
C LEU A 25 1.60 -5.36 -11.73
N VAL A 26 1.11 -5.94 -12.84
CA VAL A 26 0.51 -5.16 -13.94
C VAL A 26 -0.76 -4.45 -13.45
N ILE A 27 -1.63 -5.12 -12.71
CA ILE A 27 -2.84 -4.52 -12.13
C ILE A 27 -2.47 -3.35 -11.20
N PHE A 28 -1.48 -3.55 -10.34
CA PHE A 28 -0.93 -2.48 -9.50
C PHE A 28 -0.47 -1.29 -10.35
N LYS A 29 0.31 -1.56 -11.40
CA LYS A 29 0.85 -0.52 -12.27
C LYS A 29 -0.26 0.26 -13.00
N ILE A 30 -1.28 -0.41 -13.49
CA ILE A 30 -2.45 0.24 -14.11
C ILE A 30 -3.13 1.18 -13.10
N GLY A 31 -3.34 0.74 -11.85
CA GLY A 31 -3.96 1.55 -10.81
C GLY A 31 -3.15 2.80 -10.42
N THR A 32 -1.82 2.80 -10.60
CA THR A 32 -0.99 3.99 -10.34
C THR A 32 -1.21 5.12 -11.36
N TYR A 33 -1.81 4.85 -12.50
CA TYR A 33 -2.16 5.86 -13.50
C TYR A 33 -3.56 6.46 -13.30
N ILE A 34 -4.40 5.89 -12.45
CA ILE A 34 -5.74 6.39 -12.19
C ILE A 34 -5.65 7.49 -11.13
N PRO A 35 -5.86 8.78 -11.47
CA PRO A 35 -5.81 9.86 -10.51
C PRO A 35 -6.99 9.77 -9.53
N ALA A 36 -6.78 10.22 -8.29
CA ALA A 36 -7.85 10.31 -7.31
C ALA A 36 -8.91 11.35 -7.75
N PRO A 37 -10.21 11.07 -7.60
CA PRO A 37 -11.26 11.99 -8.00
C PRO A 37 -11.19 13.27 -7.14
N GLY A 38 -11.40 14.43 -7.79
CA GLY A 38 -11.36 15.74 -7.12
C GLY A 38 -9.98 16.37 -7.01
N VAL A 39 -8.94 15.76 -7.57
CA VAL A 39 -7.58 16.29 -7.62
C VAL A 39 -7.23 16.79 -9.01
N ASN A 40 -6.57 17.94 -9.11
CA ASN A 40 -6.10 18.49 -10.38
C ASN A 40 -4.70 17.95 -10.70
N PRO A 41 -4.53 17.06 -11.71
CA PRO A 41 -3.24 16.46 -12.04
C PRO A 41 -2.21 17.48 -12.51
N ASN A 42 -2.64 18.58 -13.15
CA ASN A 42 -1.72 19.61 -13.67
C ASN A 42 -1.07 20.46 -12.55
N ALA A 43 -1.70 20.55 -11.38
CA ALA A 43 -1.11 21.25 -10.25
C ALA A 43 0.11 20.53 -9.69
N PHE A 44 0.14 19.21 -9.84
CA PHE A 44 1.23 18.36 -9.35
C PHE A 44 2.51 18.50 -10.20
N ASP A 45 2.37 18.58 -11.53
CA ASP A 45 3.52 18.71 -12.45
C ASP A 45 4.25 20.05 -12.29
N GLN A 46 3.55 21.12 -11.95
CA GLN A 46 4.14 22.45 -11.76
C GLN A 46 4.92 22.54 -10.42
N ALA A 47 4.46 21.87 -9.40
CA ALA A 47 5.06 21.95 -8.09
C ALA A 47 6.16 20.90 -7.85
N ALA A 48 6.13 19.78 -8.57
CA ALA A 48 7.21 18.79 -8.58
C ALA A 48 8.55 19.36 -9.08
N LYS A 49 8.51 20.45 -9.84
CA LYS A 49 9.71 21.18 -10.29
C LYS A 49 10.39 21.98 -9.18
N GLY A 50 9.74 22.22 -8.05
CA GLY A 50 10.24 23.05 -6.95
C GLY A 50 10.82 22.30 -5.73
N SER A 51 10.52 21.03 -5.55
CA SER A 51 10.96 20.24 -4.38
C SER A 51 11.63 18.92 -4.77
N GLN A 52 12.79 19.05 -5.42
CA GLN A 52 13.62 17.97 -5.98
C GLN A 52 14.32 17.15 -4.92
N GLY A 53 13.81 16.49 -4.04
CA GLY A 53 14.54 15.61 -3.12
C GLY A 53 13.64 14.64 -2.38
N VAL A 54 12.73 15.14 -1.56
CA VAL A 54 11.87 14.32 -0.72
C VAL A 54 10.73 13.71 -1.54
N THR A 55 10.17 14.46 -2.48
CA THR A 55 9.13 13.98 -3.39
C THR A 55 9.61 12.88 -4.32
N ASP A 56 10.86 12.93 -4.78
CA ASP A 56 11.43 11.88 -5.64
C ASP A 56 11.67 10.57 -4.88
N LEU A 57 12.11 10.65 -3.62
CA LEU A 57 12.22 9.49 -2.75
C LEU A 57 10.85 8.84 -2.50
N LEU A 58 9.85 9.64 -2.13
CA LEU A 58 8.49 9.14 -1.90
C LEU A 58 7.87 8.55 -3.19
N ASN A 59 8.14 9.14 -4.35
CA ASN A 59 7.72 8.58 -5.64
C ASN A 59 8.35 7.23 -5.94
N THR A 60 9.63 7.05 -5.59
CA THR A 60 10.35 5.79 -5.80
C THR A 60 9.73 4.69 -4.96
N PHE A 61 9.43 4.95 -3.69
CA PHE A 61 8.75 3.98 -2.81
C PHE A 61 7.30 3.70 -3.22
N GLY A 62 6.59 4.69 -3.74
CA GLY A 62 5.20 4.56 -4.20
C GLY A 62 5.05 4.05 -5.64
N GLY A 63 6.15 3.67 -6.32
CA GLY A 63 6.10 3.20 -7.72
C GLY A 63 5.57 4.24 -8.71
N GLY A 64 5.69 5.55 -8.40
CA GLY A 64 5.17 6.65 -9.22
C GLY A 64 3.72 7.04 -8.93
N ALA A 65 3.06 6.37 -7.99
CA ALA A 65 1.66 6.62 -7.63
C ALA A 65 1.44 8.01 -7.02
N LEU A 66 2.44 8.51 -6.31
CA LEU A 66 2.39 9.83 -5.67
C LEU A 66 2.48 10.96 -6.70
N LYS A 67 3.27 10.79 -7.75
CA LYS A 67 3.45 11.78 -8.81
C LYS A 67 2.14 12.14 -9.53
N ASN A 68 1.25 11.18 -9.67
CA ASN A 68 -0.07 11.38 -10.29
C ASN A 68 -1.19 11.59 -9.28
N PHE A 69 -0.87 11.65 -7.96
CA PHE A 69 -1.83 11.59 -6.87
C PHE A 69 -2.92 10.55 -7.12
N SER A 70 -2.45 9.33 -7.46
CA SER A 70 -3.33 8.23 -7.85
C SER A 70 -4.06 7.65 -6.63
N ILE A 71 -5.04 6.78 -6.89
CA ILE A 71 -5.75 6.02 -5.85
C ILE A 71 -4.78 5.27 -4.93
N PHE A 72 -3.60 4.89 -5.44
CA PHE A 72 -2.55 4.20 -4.70
C PHE A 72 -1.45 5.13 -4.16
N ALA A 73 -1.70 6.45 -4.06
CA ALA A 73 -0.69 7.42 -3.63
C ALA A 73 -0.10 7.14 -2.25
N MET A 74 -0.88 6.59 -1.33
CA MET A 74 -0.39 6.17 -0.01
C MET A 74 0.42 4.86 -0.05
N GLY A 75 0.26 4.05 -1.09
CA GLY A 75 0.95 2.78 -1.24
C GLY A 75 0.69 1.81 -0.09
N ILE A 76 1.72 1.09 0.31
CA ILE A 76 1.71 0.06 1.37
C ILE A 76 2.17 0.64 2.73
N MET A 77 2.52 1.93 2.80
CA MET A 77 3.07 2.56 4.02
C MET A 77 2.18 2.38 5.26
N PRO A 78 0.85 2.57 5.22
CA PRO A 78 -0.01 2.35 6.39
C PRO A 78 0.03 0.92 6.90
N TYR A 79 0.15 -0.06 5.99
CA TYR A 79 0.25 -1.47 6.36
C TYR A 79 1.58 -1.81 7.01
N ILE A 80 2.70 -1.27 6.49
CA ILE A 80 4.03 -1.46 7.09
C ILE A 80 4.05 -0.90 8.51
N THR A 81 3.54 0.32 8.69
CA THR A 81 3.44 0.96 10.02
C THR A 81 2.58 0.12 10.97
N ALA A 82 1.41 -0.33 10.54
CA ALA A 82 0.53 -1.20 11.31
C ALA A 82 1.20 -2.51 11.69
N SER A 83 1.93 -3.12 10.77
CA SER A 83 2.65 -4.38 11.00
C SER A 83 3.75 -4.22 12.05
N ILE A 84 4.53 -3.15 11.97
CA ILE A 84 5.57 -2.84 12.97
C ILE A 84 4.95 -2.61 14.35
N VAL A 85 3.88 -1.80 14.43
CA VAL A 85 3.18 -1.54 15.69
C VAL A 85 2.63 -2.84 16.29
N MET A 86 2.02 -3.69 15.47
CA MET A 86 1.52 -4.98 15.93
C MET A 86 2.62 -5.93 16.39
N GLN A 87 3.79 -5.93 15.74
CA GLN A 87 4.95 -6.69 16.19
C GLN A 87 5.44 -6.21 17.56
N LEU A 88 5.50 -4.91 17.79
CA LEU A 88 5.86 -4.35 19.10
C LEU A 88 4.83 -4.70 20.17
N LEU A 89 3.54 -4.65 19.86
CA LEU A 89 2.47 -5.02 20.78
C LEU A 89 2.47 -6.51 21.17
N GLN A 90 3.03 -7.36 20.30
CA GLN A 90 3.21 -8.79 20.60
C GLN A 90 4.37 -9.06 21.55
N MET A 91 5.33 -8.12 21.69
CA MET A 91 6.49 -8.23 22.57
C MET A 91 6.12 -7.86 24.03
N ASP A 92 5.18 -8.63 24.63
CA ASP A 92 4.74 -8.54 26.02
C ASP A 92 4.09 -7.22 26.49
N ILE A 93 3.81 -6.28 25.58
CA ILE A 93 3.11 -5.04 25.94
C ILE A 93 1.63 -5.33 26.20
N VAL A 94 1.00 -6.19 25.40
CA VAL A 94 -0.40 -6.61 25.56
C VAL A 94 -0.46 -8.13 25.74
N PRO A 95 -0.85 -8.64 26.93
CA PRO A 95 -0.85 -10.07 27.23
C PRO A 95 -1.64 -10.92 26.24
N LYS A 96 -2.78 -10.40 25.74
CA LYS A 96 -3.62 -11.10 24.76
C LYS A 96 -2.91 -11.35 23.43
N PHE A 97 -2.12 -10.40 22.94
CA PHE A 97 -1.39 -10.57 21.68
C PHE A 97 -0.19 -11.50 21.84
N SER A 98 0.47 -11.47 23.00
CA SER A 98 1.54 -12.40 23.35
C SER A 98 0.99 -13.85 23.45
N GLU A 99 -0.19 -14.06 24.04
CA GLU A 99 -0.85 -15.36 24.06
C GLU A 99 -1.18 -15.87 22.65
N TRP A 100 -1.71 -15.01 21.78
CA TRP A 100 -1.97 -15.38 20.39
C TRP A 100 -0.70 -15.71 19.63
N ALA A 101 0.38 -14.97 19.86
CA ALA A 101 1.68 -15.26 19.24
C ALA A 101 2.20 -16.65 19.63
N LYS A 102 1.94 -17.11 20.86
CA LYS A 102 2.29 -18.44 21.37
C LYS A 102 1.39 -19.57 20.84
N GLN A 103 0.20 -19.27 20.29
CA GLN A 103 -0.74 -20.25 19.75
C GLN A 103 -0.37 -20.78 18.34
N GLY A 104 0.79 -20.41 17.80
CA GLY A 104 1.27 -20.89 16.50
C GLY A 104 0.44 -20.32 15.33
N ASP A 105 0.12 -21.17 14.33
CA ASP A 105 -0.50 -20.71 13.07
C ASP A 105 -1.91 -20.11 13.25
N VAL A 106 -2.68 -20.62 14.19
CA VAL A 106 -4.03 -20.10 14.48
C VAL A 106 -3.95 -18.69 15.04
N GLY A 107 -3.02 -18.47 15.97
CA GLY A 107 -2.78 -17.16 16.55
C GLY A 107 -2.23 -16.15 15.53
N ARG A 108 -1.30 -16.56 14.67
CA ARG A 108 -0.76 -15.72 13.59
C ARG A 108 -1.84 -15.25 12.62
N ARG A 109 -2.80 -16.10 12.26
CA ARG A 109 -3.94 -15.70 11.41
C ARG A 109 -4.81 -14.64 12.06
N LYS A 110 -5.08 -14.75 13.38
CA LYS A 110 -5.83 -13.75 14.14
C LYS A 110 -5.09 -12.40 14.17
N ILE A 111 -3.78 -12.43 14.45
CA ILE A 111 -2.92 -11.25 14.48
C ILE A 111 -2.90 -10.57 13.11
N ASN A 112 -2.73 -11.32 12.02
CA ASN A 112 -2.75 -10.76 10.66
C ASN A 112 -4.09 -10.08 10.33
N ASN A 113 -5.22 -10.67 10.73
CA ASN A 113 -6.53 -10.05 10.52
C ASN A 113 -6.65 -8.73 11.29
N VAL A 114 -6.25 -8.70 12.56
CA VAL A 114 -6.26 -7.48 13.37
C VAL A 114 -5.33 -6.42 12.76
N THR A 115 -4.14 -6.83 12.30
CA THR A 115 -3.20 -5.93 11.60
C THR A 115 -3.83 -5.27 10.38
N ARG A 116 -4.59 -6.02 9.59
CA ARG A 116 -5.30 -5.47 8.41
C ARG A 116 -6.33 -4.42 8.79
N TYR A 117 -7.19 -4.71 9.78
CA TYR A 117 -8.18 -3.73 10.24
C TYR A 117 -7.50 -2.47 10.80
N PHE A 118 -6.46 -2.66 11.57
CA PHE A 118 -5.67 -1.56 12.12
C PHE A 118 -4.99 -0.72 11.01
N ALA A 119 -4.45 -1.39 9.99
CA ALA A 119 -3.87 -0.72 8.83
C ALA A 119 -4.88 0.15 8.06
N ILE A 120 -6.13 -0.33 7.91
CA ILE A 120 -7.19 0.44 7.23
C ILE A 120 -7.58 1.68 8.04
N ILE A 121 -7.68 1.56 9.37
CA ILE A 121 -7.96 2.71 10.25
C ILE A 121 -6.82 3.73 10.17
N LEU A 122 -5.57 3.28 10.25
CA LEU A 122 -4.40 4.14 10.10
C LEU A 122 -4.35 4.80 8.72
N ALA A 123 -4.66 4.05 7.66
CA ALA A 123 -4.73 4.59 6.30
C ALA A 123 -5.75 5.71 6.20
N PHE A 124 -6.91 5.58 6.83
CA PHE A 124 -7.94 6.63 6.82
C PHE A 124 -7.46 7.90 7.52
N ILE A 125 -6.86 7.78 8.70
CA ILE A 125 -6.31 8.92 9.44
C ILE A 125 -5.18 9.60 8.66
N GLN A 126 -4.25 8.81 8.12
CA GLN A 126 -3.12 9.31 7.35
C GLN A 126 -3.56 9.94 6.02
N SER A 127 -4.61 9.43 5.36
CA SER A 127 -5.12 10.00 4.11
C SER A 127 -5.70 11.39 4.30
N ILE A 128 -6.38 11.64 5.41
CA ILE A 128 -6.86 12.97 5.77
C ILE A 128 -5.67 13.91 5.98
N GLY A 129 -4.69 13.51 6.80
CA GLY A 129 -3.48 14.28 7.04
C GLY A 129 -2.71 14.61 5.77
N MET A 130 -2.55 13.62 4.89
CA MET A 130 -1.86 13.76 3.61
C MET A 130 -2.60 14.72 2.68
N SER A 131 -3.92 14.65 2.61
CA SER A 131 -4.74 15.56 1.79
C SER A 131 -4.58 17.02 2.23
N PHE A 132 -4.58 17.28 3.54
CA PHE A 132 -4.34 18.63 4.08
C PHE A 132 -2.90 19.11 3.83
N GLN A 133 -1.92 18.25 4.07
CA GLN A 133 -0.51 18.57 3.89
C GLN A 133 -0.19 18.93 2.45
N PHE A 134 -0.63 18.12 1.50
CA PHE A 134 -0.40 18.36 0.08
C PHE A 134 -1.15 19.60 -0.41
N ASN A 135 -2.40 19.83 0.02
CA ASN A 135 -3.13 21.04 -0.36
C ASN A 135 -2.42 22.32 0.12
N ASN A 136 -1.86 22.32 1.34
CA ASN A 136 -1.07 23.45 1.84
C ASN A 136 0.25 23.63 1.08
N LEU A 137 0.94 22.54 0.78
CA LEU A 137 2.22 22.55 0.04
C LEU A 137 2.06 23.12 -1.37
N TYR A 138 0.91 22.89 -2.00
CA TYR A 138 0.59 23.32 -3.37
C TYR A 138 -0.26 24.61 -3.39
N GLY A 139 -0.27 25.38 -2.29
CA GLY A 139 -0.93 26.69 -2.22
C GLY A 139 -2.45 26.64 -2.46
N GLY A 140 -3.10 25.55 -2.07
CA GLY A 140 -4.54 25.38 -2.21
C GLY A 140 -5.05 25.05 -3.63
N ARG A 141 -4.18 24.76 -4.57
CA ARG A 141 -4.56 24.51 -5.98
C ARG A 141 -4.75 23.03 -6.32
N LEU A 142 -4.45 22.14 -5.39
CA LEU A 142 -4.53 20.70 -5.62
C LEU A 142 -5.98 20.22 -5.66
N ILE A 143 -6.81 20.70 -4.75
CA ILE A 143 -8.19 20.26 -4.59
C ILE A 143 -9.09 21.30 -5.28
N VAL A 144 -9.92 20.81 -6.22
CA VAL A 144 -10.79 21.66 -7.06
C VAL A 144 -11.84 22.41 -6.23
N SER A 145 -12.32 21.81 -5.15
CA SER A 145 -13.27 22.44 -4.22
C SER A 145 -12.84 22.24 -2.77
N HIS A 146 -12.66 23.34 -2.04
CA HIS A 146 -12.27 23.32 -0.61
C HIS A 146 -13.41 22.94 0.34
N SER A 147 -14.33 22.08 -0.10
CA SER A 147 -15.40 21.58 0.74
C SER A 147 -14.91 20.39 1.58
N VAL A 148 -15.39 20.30 2.81
CA VAL A 148 -15.13 19.14 3.71
C VAL A 148 -15.50 17.83 3.03
N TYR A 149 -16.53 17.83 2.19
CA TYR A 149 -16.96 16.68 1.39
C TYR A 149 -15.87 16.19 0.43
N SER A 150 -15.14 17.10 -0.22
CA SER A 150 -14.05 16.74 -1.14
C SER A 150 -12.87 16.08 -0.43
N TYR A 151 -12.49 16.59 0.75
CA TYR A 151 -11.45 15.97 1.56
C TYR A 151 -11.84 14.56 2.02
N LEU A 152 -13.09 14.39 2.43
CA LEU A 152 -13.59 13.08 2.86
C LEU A 152 -13.67 12.09 1.71
N LEU A 153 -14.07 12.56 0.52
CA LEU A 153 -14.09 11.73 -0.70
C LEU A 153 -12.69 11.27 -1.09
N ILE A 154 -11.70 12.17 -1.08
CA ILE A 154 -10.29 11.84 -1.36
C ILE A 154 -9.77 10.86 -0.30
N ALA A 155 -10.04 11.09 0.98
CA ALA A 155 -9.63 10.21 2.06
C ALA A 155 -10.21 8.80 1.91
N LEU A 156 -11.49 8.67 1.58
CA LEU A 156 -12.13 7.38 1.33
C LEU A 156 -11.52 6.68 0.11
N THR A 157 -11.26 7.40 -0.96
CA THR A 157 -10.67 6.84 -2.18
C THR A 157 -9.27 6.31 -1.94
N LEU A 158 -8.42 7.08 -1.23
CA LEU A 158 -7.06 6.66 -0.87
C LEU A 158 -7.07 5.45 0.08
N THR A 159 -8.01 5.44 1.04
CA THR A 159 -8.16 4.31 1.98
C THR A 159 -8.63 3.05 1.24
N ALA A 160 -9.58 3.17 0.32
CA ALA A 160 -10.03 2.06 -0.51
C ALA A 160 -8.89 1.51 -1.38
N GLY A 161 -8.05 2.41 -1.96
CA GLY A 161 -6.86 2.03 -2.69
C GLY A 161 -5.86 1.24 -1.84
N THR A 162 -5.59 1.70 -0.62
CA THR A 162 -4.72 1.00 0.32
C THR A 162 -5.28 -0.36 0.73
N ALA A 163 -6.58 -0.45 1.01
CA ALA A 163 -7.25 -1.71 1.32
C ALA A 163 -7.14 -2.72 0.16
N PHE A 164 -7.29 -2.25 -1.07
CA PHE A 164 -7.09 -3.07 -2.25
C PHE A 164 -5.64 -3.55 -2.40
N LEU A 165 -4.65 -2.68 -2.11
CA LEU A 165 -3.23 -3.06 -2.13
C LEU A 165 -2.89 -4.11 -1.07
N ILE A 166 -3.47 -4.01 0.12
CA ILE A 166 -3.30 -5.02 1.18
C ILE A 166 -3.86 -6.36 0.70
N TRP A 167 -5.07 -6.36 0.13
CA TRP A 167 -5.67 -7.56 -0.44
C TRP A 167 -4.84 -8.15 -1.58
N LEU A 168 -4.31 -7.30 -2.47
CA LEU A 168 -3.44 -7.72 -3.58
C LEU A 168 -2.14 -8.34 -3.07
N GLY A 169 -1.51 -7.77 -2.06
CA GLY A 169 -0.34 -8.32 -1.38
C GLY A 169 -0.61 -9.70 -0.77
N ASP A 170 -1.77 -9.87 -0.14
CA ASP A 170 -2.20 -11.16 0.40
C ASP A 170 -2.40 -12.22 -0.69
N GLN A 171 -2.99 -11.84 -1.83
CA GLN A 171 -3.14 -12.76 -2.96
C GLN A 171 -1.78 -13.20 -3.51
N ILE A 172 -0.82 -12.28 -3.64
CA ILE A 172 0.55 -12.60 -4.07
C ILE A 172 1.21 -13.54 -3.06
N THR A 173 0.98 -13.32 -1.77
CA THR A 173 1.55 -14.18 -0.71
C THR A 173 0.92 -15.58 -0.71
N GLN A 174 -0.39 -15.70 -0.94
CA GLN A 174 -1.10 -16.99 -0.93
C GLN A 174 -0.90 -17.81 -2.21
N PHE A 175 -0.93 -17.17 -3.37
CA PHE A 175 -0.92 -17.85 -4.66
C PHE A 175 0.33 -17.58 -5.50
N GLY A 176 1.18 -16.65 -5.09
CA GLY A 176 2.39 -16.27 -5.79
C GLY A 176 3.64 -17.08 -5.40
N VAL A 177 4.79 -16.56 -5.79
CA VAL A 177 6.09 -17.20 -5.61
C VAL A 177 6.52 -17.28 -4.14
N CYS A 178 5.97 -16.43 -3.24
CA CYS A 178 6.32 -16.39 -1.81
C CYS A 178 6.03 -17.71 -1.06
N LEU A 179 5.08 -18.51 -1.53
CA LEU A 179 4.69 -19.77 -0.87
C LEU A 179 5.71 -20.91 -1.09
N LEU A 180 6.73 -20.68 -1.90
CA LEU A 180 7.84 -21.65 -2.12
C LEU A 180 8.87 -21.64 -0.97
N TYR A 181 8.77 -20.70 -0.02
CA TYR A 181 9.75 -20.54 1.06
C TYR A 181 9.25 -20.97 2.45
N THR A 182 8.01 -21.43 2.56
CA THR A 182 7.41 -22.04 3.74
C THR A 182 7.06 -23.48 3.47
#